data_eec574ee0ddd7aeef07b6a07ee6bc98f
#
_entry.id   eec574ee0ddd7aeef07b6a07ee6bc98f
#
_cell.length_a   1.000
_cell.length_b   1.000
_cell.length_c   1.000
_cell.angle_alpha   90.00
_cell.angle_beta   90.00
_cell.angle_gamma   90.00
#
_symmetry.space_group_name_H-M   'P 1'
#
loop_
_entity.id
_entity.type
_entity.pdbx_description
1 polymer ?
#
loop_
_entity_poly.entity_id
_entity_poly.type
_entity_poly.pdbx_seq_one_letter_code
_entity_poly.pdbx_strand_id
1 'polypeptide(L)'
;MVISIDSNSGFCFGVTRAIKAAESELANGPLYCLGDIVHNGQEVARLEKKGLQTIDYDDLRTMPSHSRVLLRAHGEPPSTYWIARQRGCEIIDATCPVVKKLQDRIRACYEQHKNDENRPPQIVIYGKAGHAEVIGLQGQTNNTAIVIEGIDQLAKLDFTRPIYLFSQTTKSVEGFRALVDAINAQCTIHNSQCGIAVEVHDTICRNVANRVAELQAFARANDIVIFVGGSKSSNARVLYNHCHEVNPDTFFVSGPEDLSEEILLKCRAAERVGICGATSTPLWLMEKCKERIQNEC
;
A
#
# COMPACT_ATOMS: atom_id res chain seq x y z
N MET A 1 23.52 23.50 -12.12
CA MET A 1 22.45 22.70 -11.52
C MET A 1 22.70 21.22 -11.78
N VAL A 2 22.61 20.39 -10.74
CA VAL A 2 22.68 18.92 -10.84
C VAL A 2 21.29 18.35 -10.53
N ILE A 3 20.73 17.53 -11.44
CA ILE A 3 19.41 16.90 -11.25
C ILE A 3 19.63 15.42 -11.06
N SER A 4 19.24 14.90 -9.89
CA SER A 4 19.37 13.49 -9.55
C SER A 4 18.00 12.85 -9.26
N ILE A 5 17.81 11.60 -9.68
CA ILE A 5 16.67 10.79 -9.25
C ILE A 5 17.18 9.87 -8.13
N ASP A 6 16.44 9.78 -7.04
CA ASP A 6 16.76 8.86 -5.94
C ASP A 6 16.71 7.40 -6.44
N SER A 7 17.83 6.70 -6.31
CA SER A 7 18.00 5.32 -6.85
C SER A 7 17.08 4.29 -6.19
N ASN A 8 16.58 4.57 -4.99
CA ASN A 8 15.65 3.72 -4.25
C ASN A 8 14.18 4.07 -4.51
N SER A 9 13.91 5.16 -5.27
CA SER A 9 12.56 5.53 -5.70
C SER A 9 12.09 4.68 -6.87
N GLY A 10 10.80 4.43 -6.91
CA GLY A 10 10.18 3.63 -7.95
C GLY A 10 9.33 2.50 -7.39
N PHE A 11 8.80 1.68 -8.28
CA PHE A 11 7.98 0.55 -7.88
C PHE A 11 8.73 -0.41 -6.96
N CYS A 12 8.12 -0.77 -5.84
CA CYS A 12 8.62 -1.90 -5.06
C CYS A 12 8.48 -3.22 -5.83
N PHE A 13 9.18 -4.27 -5.37
CA PHE A 13 9.15 -5.58 -6.01
C PHE A 13 7.72 -6.10 -6.28
N GLY A 14 6.80 -5.94 -5.32
CA GLY A 14 5.42 -6.40 -5.46
C GLY A 14 4.66 -5.67 -6.57
N VAL A 15 4.81 -4.35 -6.66
CA VAL A 15 4.20 -3.53 -7.73
C VAL A 15 4.84 -3.85 -9.08
N THR A 16 6.18 -3.90 -9.15
CA THR A 16 6.91 -4.26 -10.40
C THR A 16 6.43 -5.59 -10.95
N ARG A 17 6.24 -6.59 -10.09
CA ARG A 17 5.73 -7.91 -10.49
C ARG A 17 4.31 -7.82 -11.07
N ALA A 18 3.42 -7.06 -10.45
CA ALA A 18 2.05 -6.89 -10.92
C ALA A 18 1.99 -6.16 -12.28
N ILE A 19 2.78 -5.10 -12.45
CA ILE A 19 2.87 -4.35 -13.71
C ILE A 19 3.42 -5.24 -14.83
N LYS A 20 4.52 -5.99 -14.57
CA LYS A 20 5.10 -6.91 -15.57
C LYS A 20 4.11 -8.02 -15.95
N ALA A 21 3.37 -8.57 -14.98
CA ALA A 21 2.33 -9.56 -15.27
C ALA A 21 1.24 -8.96 -16.17
N ALA A 22 0.76 -7.74 -15.86
CA ALA A 22 -0.23 -7.07 -16.68
C ALA A 22 0.28 -6.83 -18.12
N GLU A 23 1.52 -6.34 -18.28
CA GLU A 23 2.10 -6.08 -19.60
C GLU A 23 2.29 -7.36 -20.41
N SER A 24 2.75 -8.44 -19.78
CA SER A 24 2.89 -9.75 -20.43
C SER A 24 1.54 -10.29 -20.89
N GLU A 25 0.52 -10.16 -20.04
CA GLU A 25 -0.82 -10.65 -20.35
C GLU A 25 -1.54 -9.80 -21.42
N LEU A 26 -1.34 -8.50 -21.42
CA LEU A 26 -1.88 -7.59 -22.43
C LEU A 26 -1.35 -7.88 -23.84
N ALA A 27 -0.16 -8.48 -23.97
CA ALA A 27 0.35 -8.94 -25.26
C ALA A 27 -0.50 -10.09 -25.86
N ASN A 28 -1.26 -10.81 -25.05
CA ASN A 28 -2.10 -11.95 -25.44
C ASN A 28 -3.60 -11.58 -25.61
N GLY A 29 -3.97 -10.29 -25.47
CA GLY A 29 -5.34 -9.81 -25.65
C GLY A 29 -5.88 -9.03 -24.46
N PRO A 30 -7.19 -8.76 -24.41
CA PRO A 30 -7.82 -7.97 -23.35
C PRO A 30 -7.57 -8.54 -21.95
N LEU A 31 -7.32 -7.66 -20.99
CA LEU A 31 -7.08 -8.00 -19.59
C LEU A 31 -7.92 -7.10 -18.70
N TYR A 32 -8.64 -7.70 -17.76
CA TYR A 32 -9.41 -7.00 -16.75
C TYR A 32 -8.65 -6.96 -15.45
N CYS A 33 -8.56 -5.80 -14.78
CA CYS A 33 -7.91 -5.66 -13.48
C CYS A 33 -8.96 -5.32 -12.43
N LEU A 34 -9.05 -6.10 -11.37
CA LEU A 34 -9.99 -5.84 -10.27
C LEU A 34 -9.47 -4.68 -9.41
N GLY A 35 -10.04 -3.49 -9.67
CA GLY A 35 -9.59 -2.20 -9.12
C GLY A 35 -8.27 -1.70 -9.72
N ASP A 36 -7.87 -0.48 -9.32
CA ASP A 36 -6.62 0.12 -9.82
C ASP A 36 -5.42 -0.77 -9.53
N ILE A 37 -4.67 -1.13 -10.56
CA ILE A 37 -3.49 -2.01 -10.44
C ILE A 37 -2.44 -1.41 -9.49
N VAL A 38 -2.34 -0.08 -9.46
CA VAL A 38 -1.46 0.70 -8.58
C VAL A 38 -2.11 2.06 -8.29
N HIS A 39 -1.84 2.63 -7.11
CA HIS A 39 -2.35 3.95 -6.74
C HIS A 39 -1.56 5.09 -7.43
N ASN A 40 -1.48 5.03 -8.76
CA ASN A 40 -0.89 6.06 -9.62
C ASN A 40 -1.68 6.15 -10.92
N GLY A 41 -2.44 7.23 -11.08
CA GLY A 41 -3.35 7.40 -12.23
C GLY A 41 -2.63 7.47 -13.58
N GLN A 42 -1.40 8.01 -13.62
CA GLN A 42 -0.61 8.08 -14.86
C GLN A 42 -0.22 6.66 -15.34
N GLU A 43 0.13 5.78 -14.40
CA GLU A 43 0.47 4.39 -14.73
C GLU A 43 -0.77 3.59 -15.10
N VAL A 44 -1.90 3.79 -14.41
CA VAL A 44 -3.18 3.17 -14.79
C VAL A 44 -3.55 3.59 -16.22
N ALA A 45 -3.55 4.89 -16.52
CA ALA A 45 -3.84 5.40 -17.87
C ALA A 45 -2.88 4.87 -18.94
N ARG A 46 -1.60 4.65 -18.60
CA ARG A 46 -0.61 4.04 -19.51
C ARG A 46 -1.00 2.60 -19.86
N LEU A 47 -1.43 1.81 -18.89
CA LEU A 47 -1.86 0.42 -19.11
C LEU A 47 -3.23 0.34 -19.78
N GLU A 48 -4.15 1.25 -19.47
CA GLU A 48 -5.44 1.35 -20.16
C GLU A 48 -5.26 1.61 -21.66
N LYS A 49 -4.33 2.47 -22.05
CA LYS A 49 -3.94 2.67 -23.46
C LYS A 49 -3.40 1.40 -24.12
N LYS A 50 -2.91 0.43 -23.36
CA LYS A 50 -2.46 -0.89 -23.84
C LYS A 50 -3.60 -1.94 -23.82
N GLY A 51 -4.79 -1.58 -23.35
CA GLY A 51 -5.97 -2.46 -23.34
C GLY A 51 -6.33 -3.05 -21.98
N LEU A 52 -5.70 -2.60 -20.88
CA LEU A 52 -6.14 -2.93 -19.52
C LEU A 52 -7.52 -2.31 -19.29
N GLN A 53 -8.44 -3.05 -18.67
CA GLN A 53 -9.72 -2.53 -18.26
C GLN A 53 -9.88 -2.69 -16.76
N THR A 54 -10.03 -1.57 -16.06
CA THR A 54 -10.29 -1.61 -14.62
C THR A 54 -11.75 -1.96 -14.39
N ILE A 55 -12.01 -2.98 -13.58
CA ILE A 55 -13.34 -3.46 -13.20
C ILE A 55 -13.53 -3.41 -11.69
N ASP A 56 -14.78 -3.41 -11.25
CA ASP A 56 -15.14 -3.53 -9.84
C ASP A 56 -15.67 -4.94 -9.48
N TYR A 57 -16.12 -5.11 -8.22
CA TYR A 57 -16.66 -6.40 -7.76
C TYR A 57 -18.02 -6.74 -8.39
N ASP A 58 -18.81 -5.77 -8.80
CA ASP A 58 -20.11 -6.00 -9.45
C ASP A 58 -19.90 -6.42 -10.91
N ASP A 59 -18.94 -5.79 -11.58
CA ASP A 59 -18.48 -6.23 -12.90
C ASP A 59 -17.99 -7.69 -12.84
N LEU A 60 -17.15 -8.03 -11.85
CA LEU A 60 -16.63 -9.40 -11.71
C LEU A 60 -17.75 -10.45 -11.59
N ARG A 61 -18.85 -10.13 -10.90
CA ARG A 61 -20.03 -11.03 -10.77
C ARG A 61 -20.75 -11.31 -12.08
N THR A 62 -20.60 -10.43 -13.06
CA THR A 62 -21.27 -10.51 -14.36
C THR A 62 -20.32 -10.84 -15.51
N MET A 63 -19.01 -11.02 -15.23
CA MET A 63 -18.01 -11.30 -16.25
C MET A 63 -18.35 -12.52 -17.09
N PRO A 64 -18.13 -12.45 -18.42
CA PRO A 64 -18.21 -13.61 -19.31
C PRO A 64 -17.21 -14.70 -18.91
N SER A 65 -17.55 -15.96 -19.19
CA SER A 65 -16.60 -17.08 -19.02
C SER A 65 -15.37 -16.86 -19.91
N HIS A 66 -14.21 -17.39 -19.44
CA HIS A 66 -12.90 -17.23 -20.08
C HIS A 66 -12.36 -15.79 -20.12
N SER A 67 -13.00 -14.84 -19.40
CA SER A 67 -12.41 -13.51 -19.18
C SER A 67 -11.14 -13.64 -18.36
N ARG A 68 -10.08 -12.92 -18.78
CA ARG A 68 -8.79 -12.92 -18.09
C ARG A 68 -8.79 -11.80 -17.07
N VAL A 69 -8.70 -12.16 -15.77
CA VAL A 69 -8.83 -11.22 -14.64
C VAL A 69 -7.55 -11.21 -13.82
N LEU A 70 -6.90 -10.06 -13.76
CA LEU A 70 -5.72 -9.83 -12.92
C LEU A 70 -6.16 -9.37 -11.54
N LEU A 71 -5.69 -10.11 -10.52
CA LEU A 71 -5.79 -9.72 -9.13
C LEU A 71 -4.51 -9.01 -8.72
N ARG A 72 -4.64 -7.77 -8.27
CA ARG A 72 -3.53 -6.84 -8.03
C ARG A 72 -2.66 -7.21 -6.82
N ALA A 73 -1.53 -6.49 -6.66
CA ALA A 73 -0.54 -6.75 -5.61
C ALA A 73 -1.09 -6.68 -4.16
N HIS A 74 -2.21 -5.99 -3.94
CA HIS A 74 -2.85 -5.83 -2.64
C HIS A 74 -3.45 -7.14 -2.08
N GLY A 75 -3.67 -8.16 -2.94
CA GLY A 75 -4.34 -9.40 -2.58
C GLY A 75 -5.84 -9.23 -2.40
N GLU A 76 -6.57 -10.32 -2.57
CA GLU A 76 -8.02 -10.35 -2.51
C GLU A 76 -8.52 -11.33 -1.43
N PRO A 77 -9.76 -11.17 -0.94
CA PRO A 77 -10.38 -12.15 -0.04
C PRO A 77 -10.67 -13.46 -0.79
N PRO A 78 -10.77 -14.60 -0.08
CA PRO A 78 -11.10 -15.90 -0.69
C PRO A 78 -12.41 -15.89 -1.51
N SER A 79 -13.38 -15.07 -1.12
CA SER A 79 -14.64 -14.90 -1.84
C SER A 79 -14.46 -14.38 -3.27
N THR A 80 -13.49 -13.50 -3.51
CA THR A 80 -13.17 -12.99 -4.85
C THR A 80 -12.70 -14.12 -5.77
N TYR A 81 -11.80 -14.97 -5.28
CA TYR A 81 -11.33 -16.13 -6.04
C TYR A 81 -12.46 -17.11 -6.32
N TRP A 82 -13.37 -17.30 -5.36
CA TRP A 82 -14.54 -18.16 -5.55
C TRP A 82 -15.47 -17.60 -6.65
N ILE A 83 -15.81 -16.31 -6.60
CA ILE A 83 -16.66 -15.64 -7.61
C ILE A 83 -16.03 -15.77 -9.00
N ALA A 84 -14.74 -15.42 -9.15
CA ALA A 84 -14.04 -15.49 -10.44
C ALA A 84 -14.07 -16.92 -11.03
N ARG A 85 -13.84 -17.95 -10.18
CA ARG A 85 -13.93 -19.36 -10.60
C ARG A 85 -15.35 -19.77 -10.99
N GLN A 86 -16.38 -19.36 -10.24
CA GLN A 86 -17.78 -19.66 -10.59
C GLN A 86 -18.16 -19.02 -11.93
N ARG A 87 -17.59 -17.86 -12.26
CA ARG A 87 -17.78 -17.21 -13.57
C ARG A 87 -16.95 -17.85 -14.69
N GLY A 88 -16.08 -18.80 -14.38
CA GLY A 88 -15.19 -19.41 -15.36
C GLY A 88 -14.09 -18.47 -15.85
N CYS A 89 -13.71 -17.45 -15.05
CA CYS A 89 -12.63 -16.52 -15.37
C CYS A 89 -11.27 -17.20 -15.25
N GLU A 90 -10.34 -16.81 -16.10
CA GLU A 90 -8.92 -17.10 -15.96
C GLU A 90 -8.29 -16.08 -15.01
N ILE A 91 -7.76 -16.56 -13.87
CA ILE A 91 -7.22 -15.69 -12.82
C ILE A 91 -5.72 -15.55 -13.00
N ILE A 92 -5.26 -14.32 -13.15
CA ILE A 92 -3.84 -13.93 -13.10
C ILE A 92 -3.59 -13.33 -11.70
N ASP A 93 -3.04 -14.13 -10.78
CA ASP A 93 -2.79 -13.69 -9.40
C ASP A 93 -1.44 -12.97 -9.29
N ALA A 94 -1.48 -11.65 -9.26
CA ALA A 94 -0.31 -10.78 -9.05
C ALA A 94 -0.13 -10.35 -7.59
N THR A 95 -0.80 -10.99 -6.64
CA THR A 95 -0.64 -10.68 -5.19
C THR A 95 0.83 -10.67 -4.79
N CYS A 96 1.24 -9.60 -4.12
CA CYS A 96 2.60 -9.48 -3.58
C CYS A 96 2.90 -10.64 -2.62
N PRO A 97 4.05 -11.33 -2.74
CA PRO A 97 4.40 -12.42 -1.84
C PRO A 97 4.41 -12.05 -0.35
N VAL A 98 4.73 -10.78 -0.01
CA VAL A 98 4.67 -10.29 1.37
C VAL A 98 3.23 -10.24 1.87
N VAL A 99 2.32 -9.71 1.04
CA VAL A 99 0.88 -9.68 1.35
C VAL A 99 0.30 -11.09 1.42
N LYS A 100 0.69 -11.97 0.49
CA LYS A 100 0.24 -13.37 0.50
C LYS A 100 0.64 -14.09 1.79
N LYS A 101 1.89 -13.93 2.22
CA LYS A 101 2.39 -14.48 3.48
C LYS A 101 1.61 -13.94 4.70
N LEU A 102 1.24 -12.66 4.67
CA LEU A 102 0.42 -12.05 5.72
C LEU A 102 -1.00 -12.64 5.72
N GLN A 103 -1.64 -12.76 4.55
CA GLN A 103 -2.94 -13.41 4.42
C GLN A 103 -2.93 -14.83 4.97
N ASP A 104 -1.89 -15.61 4.62
CA ASP A 104 -1.75 -17.00 5.07
C ASP A 104 -1.56 -17.09 6.60
N ARG A 105 -0.81 -16.14 7.22
CA ARG A 105 -0.66 -16.06 8.68
C ARG A 105 -1.96 -15.73 9.39
N ILE A 106 -2.69 -14.73 8.91
CA ILE A 106 -3.99 -14.35 9.48
C ILE A 106 -4.98 -15.51 9.37
N ARG A 107 -5.03 -16.17 8.21
CA ARG A 107 -5.90 -17.33 8.00
C ARG A 107 -5.53 -18.48 8.93
N ALA A 108 -4.24 -18.81 9.06
CA ALA A 108 -3.79 -19.86 9.97
C ALA A 108 -4.17 -19.57 11.42
N CYS A 109 -3.97 -18.33 11.88
CA CYS A 109 -4.40 -17.87 13.21
C CYS A 109 -5.92 -18.02 13.38
N TYR A 110 -6.71 -17.59 12.41
CA TYR A 110 -8.17 -17.74 12.44
C TYR A 110 -8.60 -19.20 12.51
N GLU A 111 -8.09 -20.06 11.63
CA GLU A 111 -8.45 -21.48 11.58
C GLU A 111 -8.10 -22.23 12.88
N GLN A 112 -6.98 -21.85 13.50
CA GLN A 112 -6.54 -22.45 14.77
C GLN A 112 -7.52 -22.14 15.92
N HIS A 113 -8.14 -20.96 15.92
CA HIS A 113 -8.87 -20.44 17.06
C HIS A 113 -10.38 -20.25 16.85
N LYS A 114 -10.89 -20.44 15.63
CA LYS A 114 -12.30 -20.17 15.29
C LYS A 114 -13.32 -20.99 16.09
N ASN A 115 -12.91 -22.13 16.68
CA ASN A 115 -13.75 -23.01 17.47
C ASN A 115 -13.48 -22.90 18.99
N ASP A 116 -12.73 -21.90 19.45
CA ASP A 116 -12.50 -21.68 20.86
C ASP A 116 -13.75 -21.02 21.48
N GLU A 117 -14.64 -21.84 22.05
CA GLU A 117 -15.94 -21.40 22.58
C GLU A 117 -15.83 -20.61 23.89
N ASN A 118 -14.79 -20.89 24.69
CA ASN A 118 -14.68 -20.28 26.02
C ASN A 118 -14.19 -18.84 26.00
N ARG A 119 -13.21 -18.54 25.15
CA ARG A 119 -12.65 -17.19 24.94
C ARG A 119 -12.15 -17.03 23.52
N PRO A 120 -13.03 -16.91 22.53
CA PRO A 120 -12.59 -16.76 21.15
C PRO A 120 -11.71 -15.52 21.02
N PRO A 121 -10.48 -15.65 20.49
CA PRO A 121 -9.57 -14.52 20.37
C PRO A 121 -10.10 -13.49 19.37
N GLN A 122 -9.59 -12.28 19.50
CA GLN A 122 -9.82 -11.21 18.55
C GLN A 122 -8.63 -11.13 17.61
N ILE A 123 -8.85 -11.28 16.30
CA ILE A 123 -7.86 -10.95 15.29
C ILE A 123 -8.05 -9.47 14.97
N VAL A 124 -7.00 -8.69 15.20
CA VAL A 124 -7.00 -7.24 15.05
C VAL A 124 -6.03 -6.86 13.93
N ILE A 125 -6.49 -6.03 13.01
CA ILE A 125 -5.69 -5.52 11.89
C ILE A 125 -5.49 -4.02 12.06
N TYR A 126 -4.27 -3.59 12.34
CA TYR A 126 -3.89 -2.18 12.25
C TYR A 126 -3.78 -1.78 10.80
N GLY A 127 -4.76 -1.08 10.27
CA GLY A 127 -4.87 -0.78 8.85
C GLY A 127 -5.90 0.31 8.56
N LYS A 128 -5.93 0.79 7.33
CA LYS A 128 -6.94 1.75 6.86
C LYS A 128 -8.19 0.99 6.43
N ALA A 129 -9.32 1.25 7.08
CA ALA A 129 -10.60 0.65 6.72
C ALA A 129 -10.95 0.94 5.25
N GLY A 130 -11.47 -0.07 4.55
CA GLY A 130 -11.79 0.03 3.12
C GLY A 130 -10.60 0.00 2.16
N HIS A 131 -9.35 -0.02 2.65
CA HIS A 131 -8.20 -0.21 1.77
C HIS A 131 -8.18 -1.64 1.20
N ALA A 132 -7.83 -1.79 -0.07
CA ALA A 132 -7.86 -3.07 -0.78
C ALA A 132 -7.10 -4.19 -0.05
N GLU A 133 -5.88 -3.92 0.45
CA GLU A 133 -5.11 -4.89 1.23
C GLU A 133 -5.88 -5.31 2.50
N VAL A 134 -6.47 -4.35 3.21
CA VAL A 134 -7.20 -4.63 4.46
C VAL A 134 -8.47 -5.46 4.20
N ILE A 135 -9.19 -5.19 3.12
CA ILE A 135 -10.33 -6.01 2.67
C ILE A 135 -9.85 -7.46 2.42
N GLY A 136 -8.72 -7.63 1.72
CA GLY A 136 -8.12 -8.93 1.47
C GLY A 136 -7.70 -9.66 2.76
N LEU A 137 -7.21 -8.92 3.78
CA LEU A 137 -6.84 -9.46 5.08
C LEU A 137 -8.07 -9.87 5.91
N GLN A 138 -9.09 -9.00 6.00
CA GLN A 138 -10.34 -9.31 6.71
C GLN A 138 -11.03 -10.55 6.14
N GLY A 139 -11.01 -10.70 4.81
CA GLY A 139 -11.58 -11.87 4.15
C GLY A 139 -10.95 -13.20 4.58
N GLN A 140 -9.71 -13.20 5.09
CA GLN A 140 -9.06 -14.42 5.60
C GLN A 140 -9.69 -14.93 6.91
N THR A 141 -10.53 -14.14 7.55
CA THR A 141 -11.21 -14.43 8.83
C THR A 141 -12.74 -14.43 8.67
N ASN A 142 -13.26 -14.66 7.47
CA ASN A 142 -14.68 -14.51 7.16
C ASN A 142 -15.22 -13.11 7.58
N ASN A 143 -14.41 -12.08 7.46
CA ASN A 143 -14.68 -10.69 7.84
C ASN A 143 -14.94 -10.47 9.35
N THR A 144 -14.49 -11.37 10.22
CA THR A 144 -14.61 -11.21 11.67
C THR A 144 -13.46 -10.40 12.29
N ALA A 145 -12.36 -10.21 11.59
CA ALA A 145 -11.23 -9.42 12.08
C ALA A 145 -11.64 -7.95 12.31
N ILE A 146 -11.19 -7.39 13.43
CA ILE A 146 -11.45 -6.01 13.83
C ILE A 146 -10.38 -5.10 13.20
N VAL A 147 -10.80 -4.10 12.43
CA VAL A 147 -9.88 -3.12 11.86
C VAL A 147 -9.83 -1.89 12.76
N ILE A 148 -8.60 -1.48 13.11
CA ILE A 148 -8.32 -0.25 13.84
C ILE A 148 -7.28 0.58 13.08
N GLU A 149 -7.50 1.89 13.03
CA GLU A 149 -6.63 2.83 12.29
C GLU A 149 -5.64 3.56 13.20
N GLY A 150 -5.97 3.63 14.51
CA GLY A 150 -5.18 4.32 15.52
C GLY A 150 -5.66 4.00 16.94
N ILE A 151 -4.99 4.59 17.93
CA ILE A 151 -5.26 4.42 19.36
C ILE A 151 -6.63 4.97 19.80
N ASP A 152 -7.19 5.89 19.05
CA ASP A 152 -8.54 6.45 19.25
C ASP A 152 -9.66 5.41 19.06
N GLN A 153 -9.34 4.28 18.40
CA GLN A 153 -10.29 3.21 18.11
C GLN A 153 -10.15 1.99 19.03
N LEU A 154 -9.37 2.07 20.09
CA LEU A 154 -9.20 0.98 21.06
C LEU A 154 -10.50 0.52 21.73
N ALA A 155 -11.50 1.39 21.81
CA ALA A 155 -12.83 1.04 22.34
C ALA A 155 -13.56 -0.06 21.52
N LYS A 156 -13.08 -0.38 20.31
CA LYS A 156 -13.59 -1.51 19.52
C LYS A 156 -13.14 -2.88 20.05
N LEU A 157 -12.12 -2.92 20.90
CA LEU A 157 -11.50 -4.14 21.39
C LEU A 157 -12.09 -4.54 22.76
N ASP A 158 -12.24 -5.84 22.96
CA ASP A 158 -12.61 -6.43 24.23
C ASP A 158 -11.34 -6.88 24.96
N PHE A 159 -10.90 -6.13 25.95
CA PHE A 159 -9.70 -6.43 26.73
C PHE A 159 -9.89 -7.58 27.75
N THR A 160 -10.99 -8.33 27.68
CA THR A 160 -11.18 -9.58 28.42
C THR A 160 -10.89 -10.82 27.58
N ARG A 161 -10.51 -10.66 26.30
CA ARG A 161 -10.26 -11.74 25.32
C ARG A 161 -8.85 -11.65 24.75
N PRO A 162 -8.22 -12.79 24.38
CA PRO A 162 -6.92 -12.77 23.72
C PRO A 162 -6.93 -11.92 22.43
N ILE A 163 -5.82 -11.20 22.17
CA ILE A 163 -5.67 -10.32 21.01
C ILE A 163 -4.51 -10.79 20.16
N TYR A 164 -4.77 -11.06 18.88
CA TYR A 164 -3.76 -11.31 17.85
C TYR A 164 -3.69 -10.10 16.93
N LEU A 165 -2.64 -9.30 17.10
CA LEU A 165 -2.47 -8.04 16.39
C LEU A 165 -1.58 -8.19 15.17
N PHE A 166 -2.11 -7.85 13.99
CA PHE A 166 -1.40 -7.78 12.72
C PHE A 166 -1.41 -6.33 12.19
N SER A 167 -0.48 -6.01 11.28
CA SER A 167 -0.45 -4.71 10.62
C SER A 167 -0.61 -4.86 9.12
N GLN A 168 -1.36 -3.93 8.50
CA GLN A 168 -1.26 -3.67 7.06
C GLN A 168 0.19 -3.35 6.70
N THR A 169 0.67 -3.88 5.57
CA THR A 169 2.09 -3.82 5.20
C THR A 169 2.66 -2.40 5.02
N THR A 170 1.79 -1.41 4.81
CA THR A 170 2.16 -0.02 4.51
C THR A 170 1.92 0.96 5.66
N LYS A 171 1.63 0.48 6.87
CA LYS A 171 1.49 1.34 8.06
C LYS A 171 2.87 1.75 8.62
N SER A 172 2.91 2.83 9.42
CA SER A 172 4.16 3.28 10.05
C SER A 172 4.56 2.38 11.23
N VAL A 173 5.86 2.19 11.40
CA VAL A 173 6.43 1.41 12.51
C VAL A 173 6.17 2.10 13.85
N GLU A 174 6.28 3.42 13.89
CA GLU A 174 6.03 4.25 15.08
C GLU A 174 4.56 4.14 15.51
N GLY A 175 3.63 4.28 14.56
CA GLY A 175 2.19 4.13 14.84
C GLY A 175 1.83 2.72 15.31
N PHE A 176 2.49 1.68 14.77
CA PHE A 176 2.28 0.31 15.22
C PHE A 176 2.80 0.09 16.64
N ARG A 177 4.00 0.60 16.98
CA ARG A 177 4.56 0.55 18.34
C ARG A 177 3.68 1.27 19.34
N ALA A 178 3.26 2.50 19.03
CA ALA A 178 2.37 3.26 19.90
C ALA A 178 1.04 2.51 20.16
N LEU A 179 0.51 1.83 19.14
CA LEU A 179 -0.68 1.00 19.29
C LEU A 179 -0.44 -0.21 20.17
N VAL A 180 0.67 -0.92 20.02
CA VAL A 180 1.07 -2.05 20.88
C VAL A 180 1.19 -1.61 22.33
N ASP A 181 1.85 -0.48 22.59
CA ASP A 181 2.00 0.06 23.94
C ASP A 181 0.66 0.42 24.58
N ALA A 182 -0.23 1.04 23.78
CA ALA A 182 -1.57 1.41 24.24
C ALA A 182 -2.45 0.18 24.53
N ILE A 183 -2.39 -0.87 23.69
CA ILE A 183 -3.10 -2.14 23.94
C ILE A 183 -2.57 -2.80 25.22
N ASN A 184 -1.27 -2.88 25.40
CA ASN A 184 -0.67 -3.48 26.59
C ASN A 184 -1.04 -2.71 27.86
N ALA A 185 -1.10 -1.36 27.82
CA ALA A 185 -1.55 -0.55 28.94
C ALA A 185 -3.02 -0.85 29.31
N GLN A 186 -3.92 -0.95 28.32
CA GLN A 186 -5.32 -1.33 28.57
C GLN A 186 -5.44 -2.76 29.14
N CYS A 187 -4.70 -3.71 28.57
CA CYS A 187 -4.65 -5.07 29.12
C CYS A 187 -4.19 -5.09 30.58
N THR A 188 -3.22 -4.29 30.97
CA THR A 188 -2.75 -4.19 32.37
C THR A 188 -3.83 -3.66 33.30
N ILE A 189 -4.62 -2.67 32.86
CA ILE A 189 -5.73 -2.10 33.63
C ILE A 189 -6.84 -3.13 33.87
N HIS A 190 -7.18 -3.89 32.82
CA HIS A 190 -8.27 -4.88 32.87
C HIS A 190 -7.82 -6.25 33.41
N ASN A 191 -6.51 -6.52 33.50
CA ASN A 191 -5.92 -7.84 33.70
C ASN A 191 -5.49 -8.17 35.12
N SER A 192 -5.80 -7.36 36.13
CA SER A 192 -5.45 -7.69 37.52
C SER A 192 -5.91 -9.10 37.98
N GLN A 193 -6.68 -9.83 37.17
CA GLN A 193 -7.19 -11.18 37.50
C GLN A 193 -7.15 -12.21 36.35
N CYS A 194 -6.83 -11.91 35.09
CA CYS A 194 -7.14 -12.80 33.95
C CYS A 194 -5.99 -13.22 33.01
N GLY A 195 -4.79 -12.67 33.09
CA GLY A 195 -3.62 -13.11 32.29
C GLY A 195 -3.88 -13.17 30.76
N ILE A 196 -4.41 -12.08 30.17
CA ILE A 196 -4.76 -12.07 28.73
C ILE A 196 -3.49 -11.96 27.89
N ALA A 197 -3.36 -12.87 26.90
CA ALA A 197 -2.27 -12.84 25.97
C ALA A 197 -2.53 -11.83 24.84
N VAL A 198 -1.56 -10.93 24.61
CA VAL A 198 -1.48 -10.11 23.39
C VAL A 198 -0.35 -10.67 22.55
N GLU A 199 -0.69 -11.25 21.42
CA GLU A 199 0.29 -11.74 20.46
C GLU A 199 0.46 -10.73 19.33
N VAL A 200 1.65 -10.15 19.24
CA VAL A 200 1.96 -9.07 18.31
C VAL A 200 2.74 -9.60 17.12
N HIS A 201 2.18 -9.45 15.93
CA HIS A 201 2.81 -9.78 14.65
C HIS A 201 3.20 -8.50 13.91
N ASP A 202 4.47 -8.12 13.96
CA ASP A 202 4.99 -7.02 13.12
C ASP A 202 5.05 -7.50 11.66
N THR A 203 4.03 -7.13 10.90
CA THR A 203 3.83 -7.50 9.50
C THR A 203 4.03 -6.34 8.54
N ILE A 204 4.59 -5.22 9.01
CA ILE A 204 4.95 -4.08 8.18
C ILE A 204 6.05 -4.50 7.18
N CYS A 205 5.87 -4.13 5.93
CA CYS A 205 6.85 -4.42 4.89
C CYS A 205 8.14 -3.62 5.13
N ARG A 206 9.30 -4.30 5.24
CA ARG A 206 10.58 -3.64 5.51
C ARG A 206 11.00 -2.66 4.39
N ASN A 207 10.65 -2.94 3.14
CA ASN A 207 10.88 -2.00 2.04
C ASN A 207 10.09 -0.69 2.20
N VAL A 208 8.96 -0.72 2.92
CA VAL A 208 8.18 0.49 3.23
C VAL A 208 8.75 1.17 4.48
N ALA A 209 9.05 0.38 5.53
CA ALA A 209 9.55 0.91 6.81
C ALA A 209 10.88 1.68 6.65
N ASN A 210 11.81 1.16 5.85
CA ASN A 210 13.13 1.78 5.64
C ASN A 210 13.05 3.03 4.75
N ARG A 211 11.98 3.15 3.96
CA ARG A 211 11.85 4.18 2.94
C ARG A 211 11.82 5.61 3.50
N VAL A 212 11.26 5.80 4.69
CA VAL A 212 11.18 7.12 5.35
C VAL A 212 12.57 7.68 5.60
N ALA A 213 13.44 6.90 6.25
CA ALA A 213 14.81 7.34 6.59
C ALA A 213 15.64 7.63 5.32
N GLU A 214 15.54 6.78 4.30
CA GLU A 214 16.22 6.95 3.02
C GLU A 214 15.78 8.24 2.31
N LEU A 215 14.48 8.49 2.23
CA LEU A 215 13.91 9.69 1.61
C LEU A 215 14.27 10.96 2.37
N GLN A 216 14.25 10.93 3.71
CA GLN A 216 14.68 12.07 4.50
C GLN A 216 16.17 12.38 4.28
N ALA A 217 17.03 11.36 4.19
CA ALA A 217 18.45 11.55 3.88
C ALA A 217 18.63 12.16 2.48
N PHE A 218 17.89 11.66 1.48
CA PHE A 218 17.88 12.20 0.14
C PHE A 218 17.38 13.66 0.11
N ALA A 219 16.31 13.96 0.83
CA ALA A 219 15.75 15.31 0.87
C ALA A 219 16.71 16.33 1.49
N ARG A 220 17.44 15.95 2.56
CA ARG A 220 18.47 16.82 3.17
C ARG A 220 19.68 17.08 2.25
N ALA A 221 19.95 16.15 1.32
CA ALA A 221 21.11 16.25 0.42
C ALA A 221 20.87 17.15 -0.81
N ASN A 222 19.63 17.60 -1.02
CA ASN A 222 19.23 18.42 -2.16
C ASN A 222 18.67 19.77 -1.70
N ASP A 223 18.87 20.82 -2.51
CA ASP A 223 18.35 22.15 -2.21
C ASP A 223 16.83 22.20 -2.45
N ILE A 224 16.38 21.51 -3.50
CA ILE A 224 14.96 21.37 -3.85
C ILE A 224 14.64 19.89 -4.09
N VAL A 225 13.46 19.46 -3.68
CA VAL A 225 12.98 18.09 -3.89
C VAL A 225 11.65 18.11 -4.65
N ILE A 226 11.60 17.40 -5.75
CA ILE A 226 10.37 17.09 -6.48
C ILE A 226 9.91 15.68 -6.09
N PHE A 227 8.87 15.62 -5.29
CA PHE A 227 8.28 14.35 -4.86
C PHE A 227 7.17 13.96 -5.84
N VAL A 228 7.43 12.93 -6.64
CA VAL A 228 6.47 12.43 -7.65
C VAL A 228 5.58 11.35 -7.04
N GLY A 229 4.26 11.53 -7.08
CA GLY A 229 3.33 10.57 -6.47
C GLY A 229 1.91 10.68 -6.96
N GLY A 230 1.17 9.58 -6.93
CA GLY A 230 -0.26 9.59 -7.26
C GLY A 230 -1.06 10.38 -6.20
N SER A 231 -1.95 11.27 -6.64
CA SER A 231 -2.77 12.11 -5.75
C SER A 231 -3.65 11.30 -4.79
N LYS A 232 -4.10 10.10 -5.20
CA LYS A 232 -4.92 9.17 -4.41
C LYS A 232 -4.08 8.25 -3.50
N SER A 233 -2.76 8.27 -3.59
CA SER A 233 -1.88 7.39 -2.81
C SER A 233 -1.65 7.92 -1.40
N SER A 234 -2.24 7.29 -0.40
CA SER A 234 -2.00 7.62 1.01
C SER A 234 -0.53 7.47 1.40
N ASN A 235 0.15 6.43 0.91
CA ASN A 235 1.56 6.21 1.17
C ASN A 235 2.43 7.31 0.56
N ALA A 236 2.13 7.76 -0.67
CA ALA A 236 2.87 8.86 -1.29
C ALA A 236 2.75 10.15 -0.47
N ARG A 237 1.55 10.44 0.04
CA ARG A 237 1.31 11.62 0.88
C ARG A 237 2.10 11.57 2.19
N VAL A 238 2.13 10.40 2.86
CA VAL A 238 2.91 10.22 4.09
C VAL A 238 4.40 10.41 3.83
N LEU A 239 4.94 9.78 2.79
CA LEU A 239 6.37 9.90 2.44
C LEU A 239 6.76 11.32 2.03
N TYR A 240 5.89 12.00 1.28
CA TYR A 240 6.06 13.42 0.95
C TYR A 240 6.18 14.28 2.22
N ASN A 241 5.28 14.10 3.19
CA ASN A 241 5.31 14.86 4.43
C ASN A 241 6.64 14.68 5.16
N HIS A 242 7.17 13.47 5.24
CA HIS A 242 8.48 13.22 5.84
C HIS A 242 9.64 13.88 5.08
N CYS A 243 9.58 13.99 3.77
CA CYS A 243 10.55 14.78 3.00
C CYS A 243 10.43 16.26 3.31
N HIS A 244 9.19 16.78 3.32
CA HIS A 244 8.90 18.19 3.54
C HIS A 244 9.26 18.65 4.96
N GLU A 245 9.13 17.79 5.98
CA GLU A 245 9.56 18.05 7.35
C GLU A 245 11.07 18.37 7.46
N VAL A 246 11.88 17.76 6.61
CA VAL A 246 13.36 17.92 6.66
C VAL A 246 13.89 18.84 5.55
N ASN A 247 13.09 19.08 4.52
CA ASN A 247 13.38 20.03 3.45
C ASN A 247 12.06 20.71 3.02
N PRO A 248 11.77 21.94 3.52
CA PRO A 248 10.55 22.69 3.17
C PRO A 248 10.40 23.01 1.68
N ASP A 249 11.48 23.05 0.90
CA ASP A 249 11.45 23.19 -0.56
C ASP A 249 11.21 21.85 -1.27
N THR A 250 10.36 21.00 -0.67
CA THR A 250 9.85 19.77 -1.28
C THR A 250 8.46 20.02 -1.88
N PHE A 251 8.29 19.71 -3.17
CA PHE A 251 7.06 19.93 -3.93
C PHE A 251 6.44 18.59 -4.36
N PHE A 252 5.16 18.39 -4.05
CA PHE A 252 4.42 17.20 -4.49
C PHE A 252 3.85 17.45 -5.90
N VAL A 253 4.16 16.53 -6.83
CA VAL A 253 3.65 16.56 -8.20
C VAL A 253 3.11 15.17 -8.58
N SER A 254 2.04 15.13 -9.40
CA SER A 254 1.52 13.86 -9.93
C SER A 254 2.15 13.50 -11.29
N GLY A 255 2.83 14.45 -11.91
CA GLY A 255 3.51 14.31 -13.18
C GLY A 255 4.21 15.59 -13.62
N PRO A 256 4.85 15.58 -14.78
CA PRO A 256 5.54 16.76 -15.29
C PRO A 256 4.61 17.98 -15.47
N GLU A 257 3.32 17.77 -15.73
CA GLU A 257 2.33 18.83 -15.94
C GLU A 257 2.10 19.70 -14.70
N ASP A 258 2.36 19.16 -13.51
CA ASP A 258 2.21 19.86 -12.23
C ASP A 258 3.44 20.73 -11.86
N LEU A 259 4.54 20.67 -12.64
CA LEU A 259 5.70 21.55 -12.47
C LEU A 259 5.33 22.97 -12.91
N SER A 260 4.82 23.77 -11.97
CA SER A 260 4.48 25.17 -12.23
C SER A 260 5.70 26.02 -12.52
N GLU A 261 5.50 27.21 -13.12
CA GLU A 261 6.59 28.17 -13.35
C GLU A 261 7.30 28.57 -12.05
N GLU A 262 6.55 28.67 -10.93
CA GLU A 262 7.14 28.93 -9.61
C GLU A 262 8.14 27.84 -9.20
N ILE A 263 7.77 26.57 -9.36
CA ILE A 263 8.64 25.42 -9.04
C ILE A 263 9.88 25.44 -9.95
N LEU A 264 9.68 25.67 -11.26
CA LEU A 264 10.77 25.74 -12.23
C LEU A 264 11.74 26.90 -11.96
N LEU A 265 11.23 28.07 -11.56
CA LEU A 265 12.09 29.21 -11.16
C LEU A 265 12.95 28.86 -9.94
N LYS A 266 12.40 28.15 -8.95
CA LYS A 266 13.17 27.67 -7.82
C LYS A 266 14.23 26.65 -8.25
N CYS A 267 13.88 25.71 -9.13
CA CYS A 267 14.83 24.75 -9.68
C CYS A 267 16.01 25.43 -10.40
N ARG A 268 15.75 26.49 -11.19
CA ARG A 268 16.80 27.25 -11.88
C ARG A 268 17.79 27.90 -10.90
N ALA A 269 17.33 28.31 -9.72
CA ALA A 269 18.16 28.95 -8.71
C ALA A 269 18.94 27.96 -7.84
N ALA A 270 18.63 26.67 -7.89
CA ALA A 270 19.21 25.63 -7.06
C ALA A 270 20.50 25.05 -7.67
N GLU A 271 21.45 24.62 -6.83
CA GLU A 271 22.60 23.85 -7.26
C GLU A 271 22.25 22.37 -7.45
N ARG A 272 21.38 21.82 -6.57
CA ARG A 272 20.99 20.41 -6.54
C ARG A 272 19.47 20.27 -6.48
N VAL A 273 18.90 19.63 -7.49
CA VAL A 273 17.50 19.27 -7.57
C VAL A 273 17.36 17.75 -7.44
N GLY A 274 16.71 17.30 -6.37
CA GLY A 274 16.41 15.90 -6.14
C GLY A 274 15.01 15.53 -6.65
N ILE A 275 14.89 14.39 -7.32
CA ILE A 275 13.59 13.84 -7.71
C ILE A 275 13.41 12.50 -7.02
N CYS A 276 12.31 12.31 -6.31
CA CYS A 276 12.00 11.06 -5.63
C CYS A 276 10.52 10.71 -5.74
N GLY A 277 10.13 9.54 -5.22
CA GLY A 277 8.74 9.12 -5.27
C GLY A 277 8.45 7.94 -4.36
N ALA A 278 7.15 7.61 -4.27
CA ALA A 278 6.66 6.48 -3.50
C ALA A 278 6.89 5.14 -4.22
N THR A 279 6.66 4.03 -3.50
CA THR A 279 6.71 2.66 -4.04
C THR A 279 5.61 2.35 -5.08
N SER A 280 4.70 3.29 -5.31
CA SER A 280 3.67 3.27 -6.35
C SER A 280 3.96 4.21 -7.53
N THR A 281 5.12 4.86 -7.54
CA THR A 281 5.52 5.82 -8.58
C THR A 281 6.42 5.13 -9.60
N PRO A 282 6.09 5.13 -10.91
CA PRO A 282 6.95 4.53 -11.92
C PRO A 282 8.19 5.40 -12.19
N LEU A 283 9.33 4.76 -12.48
CA LEU A 283 10.58 5.46 -12.79
C LEU A 283 10.43 6.39 -14.00
N TRP A 284 9.75 5.93 -15.07
CA TRP A 284 9.54 6.72 -16.28
C TRP A 284 8.85 8.06 -16.02
N LEU A 285 8.00 8.15 -14.98
CA LEU A 285 7.30 9.38 -14.62
C LEU A 285 8.26 10.39 -13.95
N MET A 286 9.18 9.89 -13.11
CA MET A 286 10.25 10.70 -12.53
C MET A 286 11.25 11.17 -13.59
N GLU A 287 11.57 10.32 -14.56
CA GLU A 287 12.39 10.66 -15.71
C GLU A 287 11.77 11.77 -16.54
N LYS A 288 10.47 11.72 -16.82
CA LYS A 288 9.76 12.80 -17.51
C LYS A 288 9.77 14.12 -16.73
N CYS A 289 9.64 14.07 -15.41
CA CYS A 289 9.79 15.27 -14.59
C CYS A 289 11.22 15.85 -14.72
N LYS A 290 12.23 14.96 -14.70
CA LYS A 290 13.63 15.36 -14.90
C LYS A 290 13.84 16.01 -16.27
N GLU A 291 13.36 15.39 -17.35
CA GLU A 291 13.45 15.91 -18.71
C GLU A 291 12.82 17.31 -18.82
N ARG A 292 11.63 17.48 -18.23
CA ARG A 292 10.98 18.80 -18.23
C ARG A 292 11.81 19.86 -17.51
N ILE A 293 12.35 19.56 -16.33
CA ILE A 293 13.21 20.49 -15.59
C ILE A 293 14.47 20.81 -16.41
N GLN A 294 15.10 19.81 -17.06
CA GLN A 294 16.29 20.02 -17.91
C GLN A 294 16.02 20.91 -19.12
N ASN A 295 14.82 20.85 -19.70
CA ASN A 295 14.47 21.60 -20.90
C ASN A 295 14.04 23.04 -20.59
N GLU A 296 13.52 23.29 -19.39
CA GLU A 296 12.96 24.57 -19.01
C GLU A 296 13.83 25.36 -18.00
N CYS A 297 14.87 24.75 -17.46
CA CYS A 297 15.85 25.36 -16.55
C CYS A 297 17.27 25.38 -17.10
#